data_0b3f0e409179724b9c933578be40f94c
#
_entry.id   0b3f0e409179724b9c933578be40f94c
#
_cell.length_a   1.000
_cell.length_b   1.000
_cell.length_c   1.000
_cell.angle_alpha   90.00
_cell.angle_beta   90.00
_cell.angle_gamma   90.00
#
_symmetry.space_group_name_H-M   'P 1'
#
loop_
_entity.id
_entity.type
_entity.pdbx_description
1 polymer ?
#
loop_
_entity_poly.entity_id
_entity_poly.type
_entity_poly.pdbx_seq_one_letter_code
_entity_poly.pdbx_strand_id
1 'polypeptide(L)'
;MIKGIFKKLISVLIICILLVVSSGCSGKDAKDVSQETPDLSGHPQVQIEMESGDKMVFELYPEYAPETVSNFTNLVNEKFYDGLTFHRIIKGFMIQGGDPEGNGSGGSDKKIKGEFSENRFTQNTLSHTRGVISMARSQDPDSASCQFFIMHDDQYAPQLDGKYAAFGKLISGEETLDKLADTPVTLDKSSGQISSPEEKVVIKSITLQK
;
A
#
# COMPACT_ATOMS: atom_id res chain seq x y z
N MET A 1 33.77 12.57 58.24
CA MET A 1 33.94 13.91 58.86
C MET A 1 33.18 14.89 57.98
N ILE A 2 32.08 15.32 58.50
CA ILE A 2 31.68 16.72 58.79
C ILE A 2 31.02 17.33 57.53
N LYS A 3 29.70 17.41 57.46
CA LYS A 3 28.79 18.51 57.84
C LYS A 3 29.05 19.73 56.90
N GLY A 4 28.09 20.35 56.38
CA GLY A 4 26.67 20.60 56.65
C GLY A 4 26.23 21.83 55.90
N ILE A 5 24.98 21.94 55.87
CA ILE A 5 24.07 23.04 56.24
C ILE A 5 23.73 24.03 55.16
N PHE A 6 22.47 23.91 54.66
CA PHE A 6 21.30 24.80 54.94
C PHE A 6 21.39 26.26 54.53
N LYS A 7 20.53 26.71 53.72
CA LYS A 7 19.35 27.57 53.96
C LYS A 7 19.09 28.46 52.73
N LYS A 8 17.88 28.37 52.25
CA LYS A 8 16.64 29.16 52.41
C LYS A 8 16.49 30.39 51.48
N LEU A 9 15.38 30.27 50.73
CA LEU A 9 14.32 31.26 50.51
C LEU A 9 14.75 32.69 50.06
N ILE A 10 14.12 33.17 49.00
CA ILE A 10 13.02 34.15 49.04
C ILE A 10 12.47 34.43 47.66
N SER A 11 11.18 34.39 47.60
CA SER A 11 10.26 34.85 46.55
C SER A 11 10.46 36.34 46.24
N VAL A 12 10.46 36.71 44.94
CA VAL A 12 10.01 38.07 44.57
C VAL A 12 9.20 37.97 43.29
N LEU A 13 7.93 38.20 43.48
CA LEU A 13 6.88 38.44 42.50
C LEU A 13 7.11 39.85 41.93
N ILE A 14 7.32 39.99 40.64
CA ILE A 14 7.17 41.28 39.97
C ILE A 14 6.24 41.09 38.78
N ILE A 15 5.04 41.60 38.98
CA ILE A 15 4.05 41.91 37.95
C ILE A 15 4.58 43.14 37.19
N CYS A 16 4.71 43.02 35.88
CA CYS A 16 4.68 44.17 34.98
C CYS A 16 3.74 43.89 33.82
N ILE A 17 2.77 44.73 33.79
CA ILE A 17 1.64 44.88 32.89
C ILE A 17 2.06 45.60 31.60
N LEU A 18 1.52 45.09 30.48
CA LEU A 18 1.18 45.78 29.21
C LEU A 18 2.23 46.55 28.41
N LEU A 19 2.37 46.07 27.17
CA LEU A 19 2.10 46.95 26.01
C LEU A 19 1.84 46.05 24.76
N VAL A 20 0.61 46.14 24.27
CA VAL A 20 0.16 45.64 23.00
C VAL A 20 0.79 46.45 21.89
N VAL A 21 1.59 45.85 21.04
CA VAL A 21 1.91 46.40 19.73
C VAL A 21 1.42 45.39 18.68
N SER A 22 0.30 45.73 18.10
CA SER A 22 -0.23 45.13 16.89
C SER A 22 0.68 45.47 15.71
N SER A 23 1.47 44.53 15.26
CA SER A 23 2.06 44.55 13.92
C SER A 23 1.50 43.37 13.14
N GLY A 24 0.60 43.69 12.25
CA GLY A 24 0.07 42.73 11.27
C GLY A 24 1.20 42.24 10.37
N CYS A 25 1.48 40.93 10.42
CA CYS A 25 2.17 40.23 9.36
C CYS A 25 1.15 39.30 8.71
N SER A 26 0.87 39.61 7.45
CA SER A 26 0.13 38.77 6.50
C SER A 26 0.74 37.38 6.48
N GLY A 27 0.13 36.45 7.20
CA GLY A 27 0.43 35.03 7.09
C GLY A 27 -0.23 34.51 5.83
N LYS A 28 0.58 34.02 4.90
CA LYS A 28 0.12 33.22 3.76
C LYS A 28 -0.69 32.05 4.30
N ASP A 29 -1.90 31.93 3.79
CA ASP A 29 -2.78 30.78 4.02
C ASP A 29 -2.02 29.49 3.65
N ALA A 30 -1.53 28.78 4.66
CA ALA A 30 -1.24 27.37 4.54
C ALA A 30 -2.60 26.71 4.32
N LYS A 31 -2.89 26.29 3.10
CA LYS A 31 -4.00 25.40 2.83
C LYS A 31 -3.75 24.14 3.64
N ASP A 32 -4.51 23.99 4.70
CA ASP A 32 -4.72 22.72 5.38
C ASP A 32 -5.34 21.78 4.34
N VAL A 33 -4.50 20.97 3.70
CA VAL A 33 -4.95 19.84 2.91
C VAL A 33 -5.34 18.79 3.93
N SER A 34 -6.57 18.92 4.43
CA SER A 34 -7.22 17.80 5.11
C SER A 34 -7.22 16.63 4.11
N GLN A 35 -6.33 15.67 4.32
CA GLN A 35 -6.42 14.38 3.66
C GLN A 35 -7.76 13.78 4.08
N GLU A 36 -8.75 13.85 3.18
CA GLU A 36 -9.98 13.11 3.36
C GLU A 36 -9.60 11.64 3.45
N THR A 37 -9.80 11.04 4.62
CA THR A 37 -9.68 9.58 4.77
C THR A 37 -10.66 8.96 3.78
N PRO A 38 -10.23 7.97 2.97
CA PRO A 38 -11.12 7.32 2.03
C PRO A 38 -12.36 6.79 2.76
N ASP A 39 -13.53 7.04 2.20
CA ASP A 39 -14.75 6.39 2.68
C ASP A 39 -14.67 4.90 2.31
N LEU A 40 -14.42 4.08 3.30
CA LEU A 40 -14.38 2.62 3.17
C LEU A 40 -15.72 1.97 3.52
N SER A 41 -16.80 2.76 3.65
CA SER A 41 -18.15 2.25 3.81
C SER A 41 -18.59 1.54 2.53
N GLY A 42 -18.76 0.22 2.57
CA GLY A 42 -19.04 -0.61 1.43
C GLY A 42 -17.77 -1.22 0.82
N HIS A 43 -17.84 -1.59 -0.45
CA HIS A 43 -16.73 -2.16 -1.21
C HIS A 43 -16.18 -1.12 -2.20
N PRO A 44 -15.11 -0.38 -1.85
CA PRO A 44 -14.49 0.56 -2.77
C PRO A 44 -14.04 -0.16 -4.03
N GLN A 45 -14.20 0.50 -5.18
CA GLN A 45 -13.69 -0.03 -6.44
C GLN A 45 -12.50 0.77 -6.92
N VAL A 46 -11.51 0.08 -7.48
CA VAL A 46 -10.34 0.70 -8.10
C VAL A 46 -10.18 0.23 -9.53
N GLN A 47 -9.79 1.14 -10.42
CA GLN A 47 -9.41 0.82 -11.78
C GLN A 47 -7.90 0.92 -11.94
N ILE A 48 -7.27 -0.14 -12.41
CA ILE A 48 -5.90 -0.14 -12.91
C ILE A 48 -5.98 0.08 -14.43
N GLU A 49 -5.40 1.19 -14.91
CA GLU A 49 -5.22 1.47 -16.34
C GLU A 49 -3.76 1.25 -16.72
N MET A 50 -3.54 0.45 -17.74
CA MET A 50 -2.21 0.20 -18.30
C MET A 50 -1.83 1.29 -19.31
N GLU A 51 -0.55 1.49 -19.57
CA GLU A 51 -0.08 2.43 -20.60
C GLU A 51 -0.59 2.05 -22.00
N SER A 52 -0.86 0.76 -22.25
CA SER A 52 -1.52 0.26 -23.46
C SER A 52 -2.98 0.71 -23.61
N GLY A 53 -3.60 1.26 -22.56
CA GLY A 53 -5.02 1.60 -22.48
C GLY A 53 -5.92 0.46 -21.99
N ASP A 54 -5.38 -0.74 -21.81
CA ASP A 54 -6.11 -1.87 -21.22
C ASP A 54 -6.45 -1.58 -19.74
N LYS A 55 -7.56 -2.14 -19.24
CA LYS A 55 -8.08 -1.83 -17.90
C LYS A 55 -8.49 -3.06 -17.14
N MET A 56 -8.31 -3.00 -15.83
CA MET A 56 -8.83 -3.96 -14.86
C MET A 56 -9.54 -3.21 -13.75
N VAL A 57 -10.71 -3.68 -13.30
CA VAL A 57 -11.45 -3.10 -12.18
C VAL A 57 -11.54 -4.12 -11.06
N PHE A 58 -11.19 -3.69 -9.87
CA PHE A 58 -11.23 -4.50 -8.65
C PHE A 58 -12.23 -3.93 -7.66
N GLU A 59 -12.94 -4.81 -6.99
CA GLU A 59 -13.68 -4.50 -5.77
C GLU A 59 -12.82 -4.86 -4.58
N LEU A 60 -12.70 -3.95 -3.60
CA LEU A 60 -11.88 -4.13 -2.41
C LEU A 60 -12.76 -4.47 -1.21
N TYR A 61 -12.24 -5.30 -0.30
CA TYR A 61 -12.98 -5.89 0.80
C TYR A 61 -12.40 -5.50 2.17
N PRO A 62 -12.77 -4.32 2.72
CA PRO A 62 -12.29 -3.86 4.03
C PRO A 62 -12.60 -4.81 5.17
N GLU A 63 -13.67 -5.61 5.07
CA GLU A 63 -14.04 -6.61 6.08
C GLU A 63 -13.03 -7.75 6.22
N TYR A 64 -12.27 -8.07 5.14
CA TYR A 64 -11.21 -9.07 5.17
C TYR A 64 -9.86 -8.49 5.56
N ALA A 65 -9.55 -7.27 5.13
CA ALA A 65 -8.24 -6.66 5.33
C ALA A 65 -8.32 -5.12 5.45
N PRO A 66 -8.85 -4.58 6.56
CA PRO A 66 -9.14 -3.15 6.70
C PRO A 66 -7.88 -2.26 6.62
N GLU A 67 -6.77 -2.63 7.27
CA GLU A 67 -5.53 -1.86 7.22
C GLU A 67 -4.91 -1.90 5.82
N THR A 68 -4.95 -3.06 5.17
CA THR A 68 -4.45 -3.25 3.82
C THR A 68 -5.23 -2.41 2.81
N VAL A 69 -6.57 -2.45 2.85
CA VAL A 69 -7.42 -1.64 1.95
C VAL A 69 -7.19 -0.16 2.20
N SER A 70 -7.14 0.27 3.46
CA SER A 70 -6.87 1.68 3.81
C SER A 70 -5.51 2.14 3.29
N ASN A 71 -4.45 1.34 3.49
CA ASN A 71 -3.11 1.65 2.99
C ASN A 71 -3.07 1.73 1.46
N PHE A 72 -3.65 0.74 0.78
CA PHE A 72 -3.69 0.69 -0.67
C PHE A 72 -4.44 1.88 -1.27
N THR A 73 -5.63 2.22 -0.74
CA THR A 73 -6.43 3.35 -1.22
C THR A 73 -5.77 4.71 -0.94
N ASN A 74 -5.05 4.86 0.18
CA ASN A 74 -4.24 6.06 0.44
C ASN A 74 -3.15 6.23 -0.62
N LEU A 75 -2.38 5.18 -0.92
CA LEU A 75 -1.36 5.20 -1.97
C LEU A 75 -1.95 5.49 -3.36
N VAL A 76 -3.16 4.98 -3.65
CA VAL A 76 -3.91 5.31 -4.87
C VAL A 76 -4.24 6.80 -4.94
N ASN A 77 -4.75 7.39 -3.86
CA ASN A 77 -5.06 8.82 -3.79
C ASN A 77 -3.82 9.71 -3.93
N GLU A 78 -2.68 9.25 -3.43
CA GLU A 78 -1.37 9.91 -3.57
C GLU A 78 -0.76 9.73 -4.96
N LYS A 79 -1.41 8.96 -5.87
CA LYS A 79 -0.91 8.58 -7.20
C LYS A 79 0.43 7.84 -7.15
N PHE A 80 0.68 7.16 -6.04
CA PHE A 80 1.94 6.44 -5.81
C PHE A 80 2.24 5.41 -6.90
N TYR A 81 1.19 4.77 -7.43
CA TYR A 81 1.32 3.69 -8.41
C TYR A 81 1.48 4.17 -9.87
N ASP A 82 1.29 5.46 -10.13
CA ASP A 82 1.36 6.01 -11.49
C ASP A 82 2.78 5.87 -12.06
N GLY A 83 2.90 5.22 -13.20
CA GLY A 83 4.18 4.95 -13.88
C GLY A 83 4.96 3.76 -13.31
N LEU A 84 4.50 3.11 -12.25
CA LEU A 84 5.11 1.87 -11.74
C LEU A 84 4.83 0.69 -12.69
N THR A 85 5.45 -0.46 -12.44
CA THR A 85 5.37 -1.60 -13.35
C THR A 85 4.89 -2.87 -12.65
N PHE A 86 4.35 -3.79 -13.46
CA PHE A 86 4.34 -5.21 -13.10
C PHE A 86 5.73 -5.77 -13.42
N HIS A 87 6.57 -5.88 -12.42
CA HIS A 87 7.99 -6.25 -12.55
C HIS A 87 8.24 -7.76 -12.50
N ARG A 88 7.25 -8.54 -12.05
CA ARG A 88 7.33 -10.00 -11.98
C ARG A 88 6.03 -10.60 -12.47
N ILE A 89 6.13 -11.46 -13.50
CA ILE A 89 5.00 -12.13 -14.13
C ILE A 89 5.30 -13.63 -14.22
N ILE A 90 4.39 -14.45 -13.71
CA ILE A 90 4.46 -15.91 -13.85
C ILE A 90 3.09 -16.40 -14.33
N LYS A 91 3.00 -16.74 -15.62
CA LYS A 91 1.80 -17.30 -16.20
C LYS A 91 1.35 -18.58 -15.46
N GLY A 92 0.07 -18.68 -15.15
CA GLY A 92 -0.48 -19.77 -14.34
C GLY A 92 -0.27 -19.60 -12.84
N PHE A 93 0.29 -18.44 -12.41
CA PHE A 93 0.41 -18.12 -10.98
C PHE A 93 -0.11 -16.71 -10.68
N MET A 94 0.68 -15.67 -10.95
CA MET A 94 0.32 -14.28 -10.60
C MET A 94 1.12 -13.27 -11.44
N ILE A 95 0.66 -12.02 -11.40
CA ILE A 95 1.42 -10.83 -11.81
C ILE A 95 1.63 -9.94 -10.58
N GLN A 96 2.86 -9.45 -10.35
CA GLN A 96 3.25 -8.65 -9.18
C GLN A 96 3.79 -7.29 -9.61
N GLY A 97 3.29 -6.23 -8.95
CA GLY A 97 3.66 -4.85 -9.23
C GLY A 97 3.64 -3.95 -8.00
N GLY A 98 3.66 -2.62 -8.22
CA GLY A 98 3.59 -1.61 -7.16
C GLY A 98 4.92 -1.36 -6.45
N ASP A 99 6.05 -1.80 -7.03
CA ASP A 99 7.38 -1.55 -6.53
C ASP A 99 7.98 -0.28 -7.18
N PRO A 100 8.33 0.77 -6.40
CA PRO A 100 8.97 1.98 -6.96
C PRO A 100 10.35 1.73 -7.57
N GLU A 101 11.08 0.70 -7.11
CA GLU A 101 12.37 0.31 -7.68
C GLU A 101 12.20 -0.59 -8.94
N GLY A 102 11.02 -1.20 -9.12
CA GLY A 102 10.71 -2.05 -10.27
C GLY A 102 11.53 -3.35 -10.36
N ASN A 103 12.07 -3.83 -9.24
CA ASN A 103 12.94 -5.02 -9.16
C ASN A 103 12.57 -5.97 -8.01
N GLY A 104 11.52 -5.68 -7.26
CA GLY A 104 11.03 -6.44 -6.11
C GLY A 104 11.62 -6.02 -4.75
N SER A 105 12.59 -5.08 -4.72
CA SER A 105 13.27 -4.68 -3.48
C SER A 105 12.72 -3.40 -2.83
N GLY A 106 11.96 -2.61 -3.57
CA GLY A 106 11.42 -1.34 -3.11
C GLY A 106 10.17 -1.48 -2.24
N GLY A 107 9.78 -0.37 -1.62
CA GLY A 107 8.61 -0.27 -0.76
C GLY A 107 8.16 1.17 -0.60
N SER A 108 7.05 1.39 0.07
CA SER A 108 6.66 2.70 0.58
C SER A 108 7.21 2.91 2.00
N ASP A 109 7.18 4.15 2.48
CA ASP A 109 7.69 4.52 3.81
C ASP A 109 6.97 3.79 4.96
N LYS A 110 5.68 3.48 4.76
CA LYS A 110 4.86 2.84 5.77
C LYS A 110 4.75 1.33 5.51
N LYS A 111 5.16 0.54 6.51
CA LYS A 111 4.82 -0.88 6.58
C LYS A 111 3.49 -1.08 7.29
N ILE A 112 2.77 -2.13 6.92
CA ILE A 112 1.49 -2.51 7.51
C ILE A 112 1.56 -3.90 8.12
N LYS A 113 0.69 -4.15 9.10
CA LYS A 113 0.53 -5.46 9.70
C LYS A 113 -0.03 -6.45 8.68
N GLY A 114 0.49 -7.67 8.69
CA GLY A 114 -0.04 -8.73 7.83
C GLY A 114 -1.40 -9.22 8.32
N GLU A 115 -2.45 -8.96 7.55
CA GLU A 115 -3.83 -9.34 7.87
C GLU A 115 -4.17 -10.73 7.31
N PHE A 116 -3.57 -11.78 7.92
CA PHE A 116 -3.77 -13.19 7.56
C PHE A 116 -3.62 -14.12 8.77
N SER A 117 -4.16 -15.32 8.70
CA SER A 117 -4.34 -16.20 9.88
C SER A 117 -3.04 -16.66 10.52
N GLU A 118 -1.96 -16.93 9.78
CA GLU A 118 -0.64 -17.26 10.37
C GLU A 118 -0.05 -16.09 11.16
N ASN A 119 -0.47 -14.85 10.88
CA ASN A 119 -0.14 -13.65 11.66
C ASN A 119 -1.21 -13.29 12.72
N ARG A 120 -2.02 -14.26 13.13
CA ARG A 120 -3.07 -14.12 14.16
C ARG A 120 -4.22 -13.17 13.77
N PHE A 121 -4.40 -12.90 12.49
CA PHE A 121 -5.54 -12.17 11.97
C PHE A 121 -6.49 -13.14 11.25
N THR A 122 -7.49 -13.64 11.99
CA THR A 122 -8.36 -14.74 11.52
C THR A 122 -9.59 -14.27 10.72
N GLN A 123 -9.82 -12.97 10.63
CA GLN A 123 -10.94 -12.39 9.88
C GLN A 123 -10.76 -12.53 8.36
N ASN A 124 -9.51 -12.55 7.89
CA ASN A 124 -9.24 -12.71 6.47
C ASN A 124 -9.36 -14.17 6.07
N THR A 125 -10.48 -14.49 5.46
CA THR A 125 -10.80 -15.82 4.90
C THR A 125 -10.90 -15.80 3.37
N LEU A 126 -10.51 -14.70 2.73
CA LEU A 126 -10.53 -14.56 1.28
C LEU A 126 -9.47 -15.48 0.65
N SER A 127 -9.93 -16.47 -0.13
CA SER A 127 -9.02 -17.41 -0.80
C SER A 127 -8.42 -16.80 -2.05
N HIS A 128 -7.13 -17.10 -2.31
CA HIS A 128 -6.34 -16.61 -3.43
C HIS A 128 -6.74 -17.28 -4.76
N THR A 129 -8.02 -17.18 -5.11
CA THR A 129 -8.52 -17.63 -6.41
C THR A 129 -8.17 -16.62 -7.52
N ARG A 130 -8.30 -17.04 -8.80
CA ARG A 130 -8.07 -16.18 -9.96
C ARG A 130 -8.75 -14.81 -9.81
N GLY A 131 -8.03 -13.75 -10.11
CA GLY A 131 -8.47 -12.37 -10.01
C GLY A 131 -8.38 -11.76 -8.61
N VAL A 132 -8.03 -12.52 -7.57
CA VAL A 132 -7.80 -11.95 -6.24
C VAL A 132 -6.55 -11.10 -6.24
N ILE A 133 -6.65 -9.89 -5.66
CA ILE A 133 -5.52 -9.00 -5.38
C ILE A 133 -5.09 -9.16 -3.92
N SER A 134 -3.78 -9.28 -3.69
CA SER A 134 -3.18 -9.54 -2.38
C SER A 134 -1.88 -8.78 -2.20
N MET A 135 -1.51 -8.46 -0.95
CA MET A 135 -0.26 -7.76 -0.65
C MET A 135 0.94 -8.70 -0.70
N ALA A 136 1.97 -8.27 -1.43
CA ALA A 136 3.28 -8.90 -1.36
C ALA A 136 4.01 -8.49 -0.08
N ARG A 137 4.90 -9.37 0.41
CA ARG A 137 5.71 -9.15 1.60
C ARG A 137 7.03 -9.93 1.56
N SER A 138 7.97 -9.57 2.43
CA SER A 138 9.17 -10.35 2.70
C SER A 138 8.88 -11.51 3.67
N GLN A 139 9.90 -12.11 4.26
CA GLN A 139 9.73 -13.16 5.28
C GLN A 139 9.02 -12.67 6.55
N ASP A 140 9.27 -11.42 6.96
CA ASP A 140 8.58 -10.80 8.09
C ASP A 140 7.10 -10.61 7.73
N PRO A 141 6.17 -11.16 8.54
CA PRO A 141 4.74 -11.04 8.30
C PRO A 141 4.23 -9.58 8.26
N ASP A 142 4.91 -8.66 8.96
CA ASP A 142 4.55 -7.25 9.07
C ASP A 142 5.41 -6.35 8.16
N SER A 143 5.90 -6.89 7.04
CA SER A 143 6.77 -6.18 6.08
C SER A 143 6.07 -5.68 4.83
N ALA A 144 4.79 -5.97 4.63
CA ALA A 144 4.02 -5.44 3.50
C ALA A 144 3.98 -3.90 3.53
N SER A 145 4.02 -3.28 2.36
CA SER A 145 3.94 -1.81 2.25
C SER A 145 3.11 -1.36 1.04
N CYS A 146 3.62 -1.48 -0.18
CA CYS A 146 2.96 -1.05 -1.41
C CYS A 146 2.87 -2.12 -2.49
N GLN A 147 3.77 -3.11 -2.51
CA GLN A 147 3.76 -4.13 -3.55
C GLN A 147 2.55 -5.05 -3.41
N PHE A 148 1.91 -5.35 -4.53
CA PHE A 148 0.75 -6.24 -4.60
C PHE A 148 0.91 -7.24 -5.74
N PHE A 149 0.14 -8.34 -5.69
CA PHE A 149 0.04 -9.28 -6.78
C PHE A 149 -1.43 -9.63 -7.07
N ILE A 150 -1.68 -10.01 -8.31
CA ILE A 150 -2.99 -10.43 -8.79
C ILE A 150 -2.89 -11.89 -9.24
N MET A 151 -3.74 -12.73 -8.71
CA MET A 151 -3.77 -14.16 -9.03
C MET A 151 -4.24 -14.39 -10.47
N HIS A 152 -3.45 -15.12 -11.24
CA HIS A 152 -3.83 -15.55 -12.59
C HIS A 152 -4.52 -16.92 -12.59
N ASP A 153 -4.24 -17.77 -11.60
CA ASP A 153 -4.77 -19.15 -11.51
C ASP A 153 -5.01 -19.55 -10.05
N ASP A 154 -5.91 -20.51 -9.82
CA ASP A 154 -6.32 -20.98 -8.49
C ASP A 154 -5.37 -22.01 -7.87
N GLN A 155 -4.51 -22.65 -8.67
CA GLN A 155 -3.71 -23.81 -8.24
C GLN A 155 -2.78 -23.52 -7.04
N TYR A 156 -2.42 -22.25 -6.83
CA TYR A 156 -1.55 -21.83 -5.74
C TYR A 156 -2.31 -21.30 -4.50
N ALA A 157 -3.64 -21.23 -4.55
CA ALA A 157 -4.44 -20.76 -3.41
C ALA A 157 -4.10 -21.48 -2.10
N PRO A 158 -3.97 -22.82 -2.04
CA PRO A 158 -3.66 -23.52 -0.79
C PRO A 158 -2.28 -23.16 -0.18
N GLN A 159 -1.34 -22.68 -1.00
CA GLN A 159 -0.02 -22.26 -0.53
C GLN A 159 0.00 -20.83 -0.01
N LEU A 160 -0.97 -20.00 -0.42
CA LEU A 160 -1.03 -18.56 -0.11
C LEU A 160 -2.07 -18.24 0.96
N ASP A 161 -3.18 -18.99 1.01
CA ASP A 161 -4.24 -18.78 1.98
C ASP A 161 -3.70 -18.86 3.40
N GLY A 162 -4.08 -17.87 4.21
CA GLY A 162 -3.60 -17.72 5.58
C GLY A 162 -2.18 -17.21 5.75
N LYS A 163 -1.45 -16.91 4.66
CA LYS A 163 -0.06 -16.42 4.68
C LYS A 163 0.14 -15.06 4.03
N TYR A 164 -0.84 -14.60 3.25
CA TYR A 164 -0.84 -13.31 2.58
C TYR A 164 -2.19 -12.62 2.78
N ALA A 165 -2.18 -11.28 2.77
CA ALA A 165 -3.36 -10.45 2.96
C ALA A 165 -4.07 -10.23 1.61
N ALA A 166 -4.97 -11.13 1.23
CA ALA A 166 -5.91 -10.93 0.14
C ALA A 166 -6.90 -9.83 0.53
N PHE A 167 -7.16 -8.84 -0.35
CA PHE A 167 -7.93 -7.67 0.03
C PHE A 167 -8.94 -7.19 -1.02
N GLY A 168 -9.10 -7.90 -2.13
CA GLY A 168 -10.06 -7.57 -3.18
C GLY A 168 -10.08 -8.59 -4.30
N LYS A 169 -10.96 -8.37 -5.28
CA LYS A 169 -11.14 -9.26 -6.43
C LYS A 169 -11.43 -8.48 -7.70
N LEU A 170 -10.91 -8.96 -8.81
CA LEU A 170 -11.20 -8.51 -10.17
C LEU A 170 -12.70 -8.71 -10.47
N ILE A 171 -13.36 -7.64 -10.92
CA ILE A 171 -14.77 -7.64 -11.32
C ILE A 171 -14.95 -7.31 -12.82
N SER A 172 -13.89 -6.81 -13.48
CA SER A 172 -13.87 -6.54 -14.92
C SER A 172 -12.44 -6.47 -15.43
N GLY A 173 -12.19 -6.90 -16.68
CA GLY A 173 -10.89 -6.87 -17.34
C GLY A 173 -10.11 -8.18 -17.20
N GLU A 174 -10.79 -9.32 -17.19
CA GLU A 174 -10.15 -10.65 -17.15
C GLU A 174 -9.23 -10.89 -18.35
N GLU A 175 -9.64 -10.40 -19.54
CA GLU A 175 -8.83 -10.45 -20.76
C GLU A 175 -7.54 -9.63 -20.64
N THR A 176 -7.56 -8.54 -19.88
CA THR A 176 -6.36 -7.75 -19.58
C THR A 176 -5.42 -8.54 -18.69
N LEU A 177 -5.94 -9.20 -17.66
CA LEU A 177 -5.15 -10.08 -16.79
C LEU A 177 -4.46 -11.20 -17.60
N ASP A 178 -5.20 -11.86 -18.51
CA ASP A 178 -4.65 -12.90 -19.38
C ASP A 178 -3.55 -12.34 -20.32
N LYS A 179 -3.81 -11.19 -20.93
CA LYS A 179 -2.85 -10.52 -21.80
C LYS A 179 -1.56 -10.17 -21.06
N LEU A 180 -1.67 -9.67 -19.83
CA LEU A 180 -0.51 -9.35 -18.98
C LEU A 180 0.23 -10.62 -18.56
N ALA A 181 -0.47 -11.69 -18.23
CA ALA A 181 0.13 -12.98 -17.89
C ALA A 181 0.85 -13.64 -19.08
N ASP A 182 0.46 -13.31 -20.32
CA ASP A 182 1.07 -13.78 -21.57
C ASP A 182 2.27 -12.93 -22.02
N THR A 183 2.64 -11.89 -21.26
CA THR A 183 3.83 -11.07 -21.54
C THR A 183 5.09 -11.94 -21.63
N PRO A 184 5.92 -11.80 -22.67
CA PRO A 184 7.22 -12.47 -22.75
C PRO A 184 8.10 -12.12 -21.55
N VAL A 185 8.68 -13.14 -20.90
CA VAL A 185 9.49 -12.99 -19.70
C VAL A 185 10.85 -13.67 -19.87
N THR A 186 11.84 -13.13 -19.19
CA THR A 186 13.23 -13.63 -19.16
C THR A 186 13.64 -13.99 -17.73
N LEU A 187 14.85 -14.50 -17.59
CA LEU A 187 15.42 -14.89 -16.31
C LEU A 187 15.65 -13.67 -15.42
N ASP A 188 14.96 -13.61 -14.29
CA ASP A 188 15.32 -12.71 -13.21
C ASP A 188 16.56 -13.26 -12.48
N LYS A 189 17.66 -12.53 -12.57
CA LYS A 189 18.96 -12.95 -11.99
C LYS A 189 18.96 -12.93 -10.47
N SER A 190 18.08 -12.17 -9.85
CA SER A 190 18.00 -12.07 -8.39
C SER A 190 17.30 -13.27 -7.76
N SER A 191 16.22 -13.72 -8.37
CA SER A 191 15.43 -14.87 -7.91
C SER A 191 15.75 -16.19 -8.59
N GLY A 192 16.42 -16.17 -9.75
CA GLY A 192 16.66 -17.34 -10.58
C GLY A 192 15.41 -17.88 -11.27
N GLN A 193 14.32 -17.11 -11.32
CA GLN A 193 13.05 -17.48 -11.95
C GLN A 193 12.91 -16.82 -13.33
N ILE A 194 12.23 -17.48 -14.27
CA ILE A 194 11.79 -16.87 -15.53
C ILE A 194 10.52 -16.08 -15.21
N SER A 195 10.65 -14.80 -14.96
CA SER A 195 9.55 -13.96 -14.46
C SER A 195 9.69 -12.46 -14.70
N SER A 196 10.85 -12.00 -15.18
CA SER A 196 11.09 -10.58 -15.49
C SER A 196 10.56 -10.27 -16.88
N PRO A 197 9.60 -9.35 -17.07
CA PRO A 197 9.13 -8.95 -18.39
C PRO A 197 10.29 -8.46 -19.27
N GLU A 198 10.31 -8.88 -20.56
CA GLU A 198 11.31 -8.42 -21.54
C GLU A 198 11.16 -6.93 -21.84
N GLU A 199 9.91 -6.45 -21.84
CA GLU A 199 9.55 -5.04 -21.94
C GLU A 199 8.78 -4.58 -20.71
N LYS A 200 8.94 -3.30 -20.33
CA LYS A 200 8.24 -2.77 -19.16
C LYS A 200 6.73 -2.83 -19.33
N VAL A 201 6.06 -3.44 -18.38
CA VAL A 201 4.60 -3.49 -18.27
C VAL A 201 4.14 -2.39 -17.32
N VAL A 202 3.86 -1.20 -17.89
CA VAL A 202 3.66 0.04 -17.13
C VAL A 202 2.20 0.22 -16.73
N ILE A 203 1.97 0.47 -15.44
CA ILE A 203 0.71 0.96 -14.89
C ILE A 203 0.65 2.46 -15.18
N LYS A 204 -0.28 2.89 -16.03
CA LYS A 204 -0.49 4.30 -16.31
C LYS A 204 -1.04 5.02 -15.07
N SER A 205 -2.03 4.42 -14.43
CA SER A 205 -2.62 4.94 -13.20
C SER A 205 -3.46 3.89 -12.48
N ILE A 206 -3.62 4.06 -11.16
CA ILE A 206 -4.65 3.38 -10.39
C ILE A 206 -5.57 4.47 -9.80
N THR A 207 -6.89 4.32 -9.97
CA THR A 207 -7.87 5.33 -9.53
C THR A 207 -9.05 4.70 -8.80
N LEU A 208 -9.51 5.36 -7.72
CA LEU A 208 -10.77 5.01 -7.09
C LEU A 208 -11.93 5.35 -8.05
N GLN A 209 -12.88 4.42 -8.17
CA GLN A 209 -14.12 4.63 -8.92
C GLN A 209 -15.17 5.23 -7.98
N LYS A 210 -16.00 6.12 -8.53
CA LYS A 210 -17.10 6.78 -7.78
C LYS A 210 -18.37 5.98 -7.82
#